data_7323f2b6b5489d46ef686ae20e45ec42
#
_entry.id   7323f2b6b5489d46ef686ae20e45ec42
#
_cell.length_a   1.000
_cell.length_b   1.000
_cell.length_c   1.000
_cell.angle_alpha   90.00
_cell.angle_beta   90.00
_cell.angle_gamma   90.00
#
_symmetry.space_group_name_H-M   'P 1'
#
loop_
_entity.id
_entity.type
_entity.pdbx_description
1 polymer ?
#
loop_
_entity_poly.entity_id
_entity_poly.type
_entity_poly.pdbx_seq_one_letter_code
_entity_poly.pdbx_strand_id
1 'polypeptide(L)'
;MAAHQEVTREWWQNRRSAFELFYSDAVRNEAGMGDPKAADQRLAILADLQLLEIPMQALELAKALVLAAALPAKAEVDALHIAIAAYEKMEFLLTWNFKHIANAQSVGKVRQVCESFGQTCPVLCSPLELLEVN
;
A
#
# COMPACT_ATOMS: atom_id res chain seq x y z
N MET A 1 19.39 2.86 -2.98
CA MET A 1 18.14 2.85 -3.46
C MET A 1 17.87 3.54 -4.76
N ALA A 2 18.92 3.89 -5.47
CA ALA A 2 18.78 4.45 -6.81
C ALA A 2 18.02 3.51 -7.75
N ALA A 3 18.26 2.18 -7.62
CA ALA A 3 17.58 1.20 -8.46
C ALA A 3 16.07 1.20 -8.24
N HIS A 4 15.62 1.28 -6.99
CA HIS A 4 14.18 1.35 -6.70
C HIS A 4 13.56 2.63 -7.21
N GLN A 5 14.27 3.75 -7.10
CA GLN A 5 13.78 5.02 -7.61
C GLN A 5 13.65 5.00 -9.12
N GLU A 6 14.61 4.40 -9.81
CA GLU A 6 14.59 4.29 -11.27
C GLU A 6 13.42 3.42 -11.74
N VAL A 7 13.20 2.27 -11.08
CA VAL A 7 12.08 1.38 -11.41
C VAL A 7 10.75 2.08 -11.15
N THR A 8 10.62 2.78 -10.03
CA THR A 8 9.40 3.51 -9.71
C THR A 8 9.11 4.58 -10.75
N ARG A 9 10.14 5.34 -11.15
CA ARG A 9 9.99 6.37 -12.16
C ARG A 9 9.58 5.80 -13.50
N GLU A 10 10.19 4.68 -13.90
CA GLU A 10 9.85 4.00 -15.15
C GLU A 10 8.40 3.51 -15.13
N TRP A 11 7.97 2.90 -14.02
CA TRP A 11 6.60 2.46 -13.86
C TRP A 11 5.64 3.65 -13.96
N TRP A 12 5.95 4.74 -13.25
CA TRP A 12 5.11 5.92 -13.23
C TRP A 12 4.95 6.52 -14.63
N GLN A 13 6.03 6.60 -15.37
CA GLN A 13 6.02 7.21 -16.70
C GLN A 13 5.37 6.30 -17.76
N ASN A 14 5.59 5.00 -17.67
CA ASN A 14 5.26 4.09 -18.76
C ASN A 14 4.10 3.15 -18.48
N ARG A 15 3.78 2.90 -17.21
CA ARG A 15 2.76 1.91 -16.86
C ARG A 15 1.57 2.48 -16.10
N ARG A 16 1.72 3.64 -15.54
CA ARG A 16 0.69 4.25 -14.70
C ARG A 16 -0.67 4.33 -15.38
N SER A 17 -0.71 4.62 -16.66
CA SER A 17 -1.95 4.79 -17.41
C SER A 17 -2.75 3.50 -17.58
N ALA A 18 -2.14 2.35 -17.32
CA ALA A 18 -2.83 1.06 -17.38
C ALA A 18 -3.65 0.76 -16.11
N PHE A 19 -3.54 1.62 -15.08
CA PHE A 19 -4.16 1.41 -13.78
C PHE A 19 -4.98 2.62 -13.35
N GLU A 20 -6.00 2.38 -12.54
CA GLU A 20 -6.66 3.46 -11.81
C GLU A 20 -5.93 3.65 -10.49
N LEU A 21 -5.40 4.83 -10.25
CA LEU A 21 -4.54 5.10 -9.11
C LEU A 21 -5.29 5.82 -7.99
N PHE A 22 -5.12 5.31 -6.79
CA PHE A 22 -5.73 5.85 -5.57
C PHE A 22 -4.68 5.98 -4.49
N TYR A 23 -4.93 6.84 -3.54
CA TYR A 23 -4.13 6.92 -2.32
C TYR A 23 -5.05 7.19 -1.14
N SER A 24 -4.60 6.85 0.06
CA SER A 24 -5.39 7.05 1.26
C SER A 24 -4.87 8.24 2.08
N ASP A 25 -5.65 8.66 3.08
CA ASP A 25 -5.21 9.66 4.04
C ASP A 25 -3.92 9.23 4.74
N ALA A 26 -3.74 7.93 5.00
CA ALA A 26 -2.51 7.43 5.61
C ALA A 26 -1.29 7.68 4.72
N VAL A 27 -1.44 7.46 3.40
CA VAL A 27 -0.38 7.76 2.44
C VAL A 27 -0.09 9.26 2.40
N ARG A 28 -1.13 10.08 2.40
CA ARG A 28 -0.98 11.53 2.38
C ARG A 28 -0.21 12.02 3.60
N ASN A 29 -0.53 11.46 4.78
CA ASN A 29 0.17 11.83 6.01
C ASN A 29 1.65 11.46 5.94
N GLU A 30 1.98 10.26 5.45
CA GLU A 30 3.37 9.87 5.29
C GLU A 30 4.10 10.74 4.26
N ALA A 31 3.44 11.05 3.14
CA ALA A 31 4.03 11.86 2.07
C ALA A 31 4.34 13.28 2.56
N GLY A 32 3.58 13.78 3.54
CA GLY A 32 3.80 15.10 4.09
C GLY A 32 4.88 15.19 5.15
N MET A 33 5.50 14.07 5.50
CA MET A 33 6.55 14.04 6.53
C MET A 33 7.93 14.25 5.94
N GLY A 34 8.88 14.58 6.80
CA GLY A 34 10.29 14.72 6.44
C GLY A 34 10.61 16.09 5.87
N ASP A 35 11.58 16.14 4.97
CA ASP A 35 12.03 17.39 4.38
C ASP A 35 10.87 18.14 3.69
N PRO A 36 10.61 19.41 4.05
CA PRO A 36 9.45 20.13 3.51
C PRO A 36 9.40 20.21 2.00
N LYS A 37 10.55 20.39 1.35
CA LYS A 37 10.60 20.49 -0.10
C LYS A 37 10.23 19.16 -0.77
N ALA A 38 10.78 18.07 -0.25
CA ALA A 38 10.46 16.74 -0.75
C ALA A 38 9.00 16.38 -0.46
N ALA A 39 8.50 16.75 0.71
CA ALA A 39 7.09 16.54 1.07
C ALA A 39 6.16 17.28 0.10
N ASP A 40 6.46 18.53 -0.22
CA ASP A 40 5.65 19.31 -1.16
C ASP A 40 5.62 18.67 -2.53
N GLN A 41 6.73 18.12 -2.98
CA GLN A 41 6.81 17.43 -4.27
C GLN A 41 5.95 16.17 -4.29
N ARG A 42 5.99 15.38 -3.20
CA ARG A 42 5.18 14.17 -3.09
C ARG A 42 3.69 14.51 -3.04
N LEU A 43 3.31 15.51 -2.26
CA LEU A 43 1.91 15.92 -2.16
C LEU A 43 1.38 16.46 -3.48
N ALA A 44 2.22 17.16 -4.24
CA ALA A 44 1.83 17.65 -5.56
C ALA A 44 1.51 16.50 -6.52
N ILE A 45 2.28 15.42 -6.45
CA ILE A 45 2.01 14.22 -7.27
C ILE A 45 0.68 13.59 -6.85
N LEU A 46 0.44 13.47 -5.55
CA LEU A 46 -0.80 12.86 -5.04
C LEU A 46 -2.04 13.70 -5.36
N ALA A 47 -1.89 15.00 -5.52
CA ALA A 47 -3.02 15.88 -5.79
C ALA A 47 -3.78 15.52 -7.06
N ASP A 48 -3.13 14.86 -8.02
CA ASP A 48 -3.76 14.43 -9.26
C ASP A 48 -4.41 13.05 -9.16
N LEU A 49 -4.27 12.38 -8.02
CA LEU A 49 -4.83 11.05 -7.81
C LEU A 49 -6.10 11.12 -6.97
N GLN A 50 -6.86 10.05 -7.01
CA GLN A 50 -8.11 9.97 -6.27
C GLN A 50 -7.85 9.57 -4.82
N LEU A 51 -8.36 10.35 -3.87
CA LEU A 51 -8.20 10.09 -2.44
C LEU A 51 -9.24 9.08 -1.96
N LEU A 52 -8.80 8.09 -1.18
CA LEU A 52 -9.66 7.18 -0.45
C LEU A 52 -9.70 7.58 1.02
N GLU A 53 -10.89 7.71 1.57
CA GLU A 53 -11.04 7.92 3.01
C GLU A 53 -10.80 6.60 3.73
N ILE A 54 -10.43 6.68 5.01
CA ILE A 54 -10.16 5.49 5.80
C ILE A 54 -11.49 4.97 6.36
N PRO A 55 -11.99 3.79 5.91
CA PRO A 55 -13.21 3.23 6.49
C PRO A 55 -12.98 2.85 7.95
N MET A 56 -14.00 3.02 8.79
CA MET A 56 -13.88 2.64 10.20
C MET A 56 -13.53 1.17 10.38
N GLN A 57 -14.12 0.32 9.56
CA GLN A 57 -13.87 -1.12 9.62
C GLN A 57 -12.41 -1.45 9.30
N ALA A 58 -11.73 -0.62 8.51
CA ALA A 58 -10.32 -0.85 8.20
C ALA A 58 -9.45 -0.76 9.44
N LEU A 59 -9.81 0.07 10.41
CA LEU A 59 -9.06 0.18 11.66
C LEU A 59 -9.12 -1.12 12.45
N GLU A 60 -10.26 -1.78 12.47
CA GLU A 60 -10.41 -3.07 13.15
C GLU A 60 -9.61 -4.16 12.45
N LEU A 61 -9.65 -4.19 11.13
CA LEU A 61 -8.86 -5.15 10.36
C LEU A 61 -7.36 -4.91 10.58
N ALA A 62 -6.93 -3.66 10.59
CA ALA A 62 -5.52 -3.34 10.82
C ALA A 62 -5.05 -3.86 12.19
N LYS A 63 -5.87 -3.67 13.23
CA LYS A 63 -5.57 -4.20 14.56
C LYS A 63 -5.48 -5.72 14.55
N ALA A 64 -6.41 -6.36 13.88
CA ALA A 64 -6.43 -7.82 13.79
C ALA A 64 -5.19 -8.37 13.07
N LEU A 65 -4.72 -7.68 12.04
CA LEU A 65 -3.51 -8.07 11.32
C LEU A 65 -2.28 -8.07 12.23
N VAL A 66 -2.18 -7.08 13.11
CA VAL A 66 -1.07 -7.01 14.08
C VAL A 66 -1.26 -8.04 15.19
N LEU A 67 -2.47 -8.14 15.76
CA LEU A 67 -2.74 -9.03 16.89
C LEU A 67 -2.64 -10.51 16.52
N ALA A 68 -2.99 -10.87 15.30
CA ALA A 68 -2.89 -12.24 14.82
C ALA A 68 -1.47 -12.64 14.45
N ALA A 69 -0.49 -11.79 14.77
CA ALA A 69 0.92 -11.98 14.43
C ALA A 69 1.17 -12.11 12.92
N ALA A 70 0.23 -11.64 12.11
CA ALA A 70 0.42 -11.57 10.66
C ALA A 70 1.51 -10.56 10.32
N LEU A 71 1.60 -9.48 11.11
CA LEU A 71 2.60 -8.44 10.95
C LEU A 71 3.13 -8.05 12.33
N PRO A 72 4.41 -7.64 12.44
CA PRO A 72 4.93 -7.16 13.71
C PRO A 72 4.25 -5.84 14.13
N ALA A 73 4.26 -5.57 15.43
CA ALA A 73 3.62 -4.37 15.98
C ALA A 73 4.14 -3.08 15.35
N LYS A 74 5.42 -3.03 15.00
CA LYS A 74 6.02 -1.86 14.37
C LYS A 74 5.56 -1.64 12.92
N ALA A 75 4.78 -2.57 12.39
CA ALA A 75 4.21 -2.46 11.04
C ALA A 75 2.75 -2.02 11.07
N GLU A 76 2.33 -1.27 12.09
CA GLU A 76 0.95 -0.80 12.21
C GLU A 76 0.48 0.02 11.00
N VAL A 77 1.33 0.88 10.48
CA VAL A 77 0.99 1.69 9.31
C VAL A 77 0.83 0.81 8.08
N ASP A 78 1.70 -0.18 7.93
CA ASP A 78 1.60 -1.14 6.83
C ASP A 78 0.31 -1.95 6.92
N ALA A 79 -0.07 -2.36 8.13
CA ALA A 79 -1.33 -3.05 8.36
C ALA A 79 -2.53 -2.18 7.97
N LEU A 80 -2.47 -0.89 8.27
CA LEU A 80 -3.51 0.05 7.91
C LEU A 80 -3.64 0.19 6.39
N HIS A 81 -2.52 0.26 5.67
CA HIS A 81 -2.56 0.31 4.20
C HIS A 81 -3.23 -0.92 3.61
N ILE A 82 -2.90 -2.10 4.13
CA ILE A 82 -3.53 -3.35 3.68
C ILE A 82 -5.03 -3.34 3.95
N ALA A 83 -5.42 -2.92 5.15
CA ALA A 83 -6.81 -2.90 5.55
C ALA A 83 -7.65 -1.94 4.70
N ILE A 84 -7.13 -0.75 4.44
CA ILE A 84 -7.80 0.22 3.58
C ILE A 84 -7.98 -0.34 2.18
N ALA A 85 -6.92 -0.91 1.61
CA ALA A 85 -6.97 -1.48 0.27
C ALA A 85 -7.98 -2.62 0.19
N ALA A 86 -8.06 -3.46 1.23
CA ALA A 86 -9.01 -4.56 1.27
C ALA A 86 -10.46 -4.06 1.31
N TYR A 87 -10.77 -3.11 2.18
CA TYR A 87 -12.13 -2.59 2.30
C TYR A 87 -12.54 -1.74 1.11
N GLU A 88 -11.61 -1.05 0.48
CA GLU A 88 -11.90 -0.27 -0.73
C GLU A 88 -11.83 -1.10 -2.00
N LYS A 89 -11.64 -2.41 -1.86
CA LYS A 89 -11.65 -3.38 -2.95
C LYS A 89 -10.62 -3.10 -4.02
N MET A 90 -9.43 -2.68 -3.57
CA MET A 90 -8.29 -2.48 -4.46
C MET A 90 -7.74 -3.83 -4.92
N GLU A 91 -7.38 -3.90 -6.18
CA GLU A 91 -6.78 -5.11 -6.74
C GLU A 91 -5.33 -5.27 -6.30
N PHE A 92 -4.59 -4.16 -6.32
CA PHE A 92 -3.17 -4.15 -5.97
C PHE A 92 -2.87 -3.13 -4.88
N LEU A 93 -1.93 -3.49 -3.99
CA LEU A 93 -1.29 -2.54 -3.08
C LEU A 93 0.17 -2.46 -3.47
N LEU A 94 0.58 -1.30 -3.95
CA LEU A 94 1.91 -1.07 -4.50
C LEU A 94 2.86 -0.60 -3.40
N THR A 95 3.96 -1.31 -3.21
CA THR A 95 4.91 -0.99 -2.15
C THR A 95 6.30 -1.54 -2.45
N TRP A 96 7.32 -0.90 -1.87
CA TRP A 96 8.67 -1.45 -1.80
C TRP A 96 8.95 -2.13 -0.46
N ASN A 97 8.00 -2.09 0.48
CA ASN A 97 8.19 -2.61 1.83
C ASN A 97 7.92 -4.12 1.92
N PHE A 98 8.84 -4.90 1.35
CA PHE A 98 8.72 -6.37 1.34
C PHE A 98 8.92 -7.01 2.71
N LYS A 99 9.71 -6.37 3.56
CA LYS A 99 10.08 -6.96 4.84
C LYS A 99 8.87 -7.20 5.73
N HIS A 100 7.89 -6.29 5.69
CA HIS A 100 6.77 -6.34 6.62
C HIS A 100 5.47 -6.81 5.98
N ILE A 101 5.24 -6.54 4.70
CA ILE A 101 3.93 -6.78 4.11
C ILE A 101 3.91 -7.65 2.87
N ALA A 102 5.06 -8.01 2.31
CA ALA A 102 5.12 -8.76 1.06
C ALA A 102 6.09 -9.93 1.10
N ASN A 103 6.34 -10.53 2.27
CA ASN A 103 7.15 -11.74 2.31
C ASN A 103 6.27 -12.99 2.30
N ALA A 104 6.87 -14.11 1.86
CA ALA A 104 6.14 -15.35 1.64
C ALA A 104 5.46 -15.89 2.90
N GLN A 105 6.06 -15.70 4.07
CA GLN A 105 5.51 -16.21 5.31
C GLN A 105 4.33 -15.38 5.81
N SER A 106 4.37 -14.08 5.59
CA SER A 106 3.33 -13.16 6.06
C SER A 106 2.11 -13.13 5.16
N VAL A 107 2.30 -13.29 3.85
CA VAL A 107 1.22 -13.14 2.87
C VAL A 107 0.05 -14.08 3.14
N GLY A 108 0.34 -15.35 3.47
CA GLY A 108 -0.70 -16.32 3.78
C GLY A 108 -1.53 -15.94 4.99
N LYS A 109 -0.87 -15.47 6.06
CA LYS A 109 -1.56 -15.04 7.28
C LYS A 109 -2.37 -13.77 7.06
N VAL A 110 -1.80 -12.82 6.33
CA VAL A 110 -2.50 -11.58 5.98
C VAL A 110 -3.78 -11.89 5.22
N ARG A 111 -3.69 -12.78 4.24
CA ARG A 111 -4.86 -13.20 3.46
C ARG A 111 -5.93 -13.83 4.34
N GLN A 112 -5.53 -14.73 5.23
CA GLN A 112 -6.47 -15.39 6.14
C GLN A 112 -7.21 -14.39 7.04
N VAL A 113 -6.49 -13.41 7.58
CA VAL A 113 -7.09 -12.39 8.44
C VAL A 113 -8.07 -11.53 7.64
N CYS A 114 -7.71 -11.10 6.44
CA CYS A 114 -8.62 -10.35 5.58
C CYS A 114 -9.89 -11.15 5.29
N GLU A 115 -9.75 -12.42 4.95
CA GLU A 115 -10.89 -13.29 4.65
C GLU A 115 -11.79 -13.48 5.86
N SER A 116 -11.22 -13.53 7.07
CA SER A 116 -12.00 -13.64 8.31
C SER A 116 -12.88 -12.41 8.54
N PHE A 117 -12.54 -11.28 7.92
CA PHE A 117 -13.35 -10.07 7.95
C PHE A 117 -14.28 -9.95 6.73
N GLY A 118 -14.36 -11.00 5.92
CA GLY A 118 -15.18 -10.98 4.70
C GLY A 118 -14.59 -10.16 3.57
N GLN A 119 -13.28 -9.89 3.60
CA GLN A 119 -12.62 -9.05 2.62
C GLN A 119 -11.60 -9.86 1.82
N THR A 120 -11.39 -9.45 0.58
CA THR A 120 -10.35 -10.02 -0.27
C THR A 120 -9.07 -9.23 -0.08
N CYS A 121 -7.98 -9.93 0.25
CA CYS A 121 -6.69 -9.29 0.40
C CYS A 121 -6.21 -8.78 -0.97
N PRO A 122 -5.73 -7.53 -1.06
CA PRO A 122 -5.14 -7.04 -2.30
C PRO A 122 -3.85 -7.80 -2.61
N VAL A 123 -3.44 -7.81 -3.86
CA VAL A 123 -2.15 -8.36 -4.25
C VAL A 123 -1.07 -7.35 -3.82
N LEU A 124 -0.20 -7.77 -2.91
CA LEU A 124 0.92 -6.94 -2.43
C LEU A 124 2.05 -7.07 -3.42
N CYS A 125 2.42 -5.98 -4.05
CA CYS A 125 3.42 -6.03 -5.13
C CYS A 125 4.26 -4.76 -5.18
N SER A 126 5.38 -4.85 -5.89
CA SER A 126 6.25 -3.72 -6.12
C SER A 126 6.04 -3.14 -7.52
N PRO A 127 6.52 -1.92 -7.77
CA PRO A 127 6.53 -1.39 -9.12
C PRO A 127 7.24 -2.29 -10.13
N LEU A 128 8.29 -2.99 -9.69
CA LEU A 128 9.01 -3.91 -10.57
C LEU A 128 8.10 -5.02 -11.11
N GLU A 129 7.27 -5.58 -10.25
CA GLU A 129 6.36 -6.66 -10.65
C GLU A 129 5.30 -6.21 -11.63
N LEU A 130 4.96 -4.92 -11.63
CA LEU A 130 3.96 -4.34 -12.53
C LEU A 130 4.56 -3.67 -13.78
N LEU A 131 5.89 -3.68 -13.93
CA LEU A 131 6.53 -3.18 -15.14
C LEU A 131 6.28 -4.10 -16.33
N GLU A 132 6.36 -5.39 -16.10
CA GLU A 132 6.20 -6.38 -17.16
C GLU A 132 4.75 -6.80 -17.26
N VAL A 133 4.11 -6.35 -18.29
CA VAL A 133 2.75 -6.77 -18.61
C VAL A 133 2.74 -7.24 -20.04
N ASN A 134 2.53 -8.48 -20.20
CA ASN A 134 2.37 -9.07 -21.52
C ASN A 134 0.92 -9.04 -21.95
#